data_a51091edf85b1e07c3dd6384d343cacd
#
_entry.id   a51091edf85b1e07c3dd6384d343cacd
#
_cell.length_a   1.000
_cell.length_b   1.000
_cell.length_c   1.000
_cell.angle_alpha   90.00
_cell.angle_beta   90.00
_cell.angle_gamma   90.00
#
_symmetry.space_group_name_H-M   'P 1'
#
loop_
_entity.id
_entity.type
_entity.pdbx_description
1 polymer ?
#
loop_
_entity_poly.entity_id
_entity_poly.type
_entity_poly.pdbx_seq_one_letter_code
_entity_poly.pdbx_strand_id
1 'polypeptide(L)'
;MSSILKIFSILLCVFMFACGSSPDENNETPDENTPAEDSDAVTPDNDADQSDTDTSTEKTDEERDNDADTALSDEDKVENDDETTDGDADFEELQTGGIYIFSDFDESGSAKSRNILGNGGFLGFSIFSLGKKYWAVSAIHESIPAFDWDNATGRLYIFEKNKHVESLDDAAFVLNHPDKSLNVGFGYTAAAPCDINGDGFADLAVSSHLAAFGDLYAAGEIVVFYGSPDGWNEETYSISRLSSAYIQKADSMSQSLACVDYDGDGFADIFAGGQNAGPELSGGGSQGMVAFFKGRAAGLSENESWVLLPEVEEKAQYFGSSMLIEDLDGDSLPDLVISGWGLKSDKSSANSGGAYIYSGGTDWQHGATHKIFGEAGSQFGSALKTIEIGGKKYLAVLATKDKNYGTVNFYDPAEDFAARGRFSFPSAFAEEGNISDFDTIKLSSDTDLIVIGGKNFGNGGMTYCATISNKTISEPEACKFQPESPEGGFGNAVFNNKNGEIVVGMPEYIHRF
;
A
#
# COMPACT_ATOMS: atom_id res chain seq x y z
N MET A 1 -7.41 27.28 -5.90
CA MET A 1 -8.20 26.87 -4.73
C MET A 1 -8.98 25.55 -4.95
N SER A 2 -9.53 25.29 -6.13
CA SER A 2 -10.26 24.03 -6.43
C SER A 2 -9.32 22.81 -6.55
N SER A 3 -8.14 22.97 -7.12
CA SER A 3 -7.15 21.89 -7.32
C SER A 3 -6.48 21.45 -6.01
N ILE A 4 -6.19 22.39 -5.12
CA ILE A 4 -5.57 22.11 -3.83
C ILE A 4 -6.51 21.29 -2.92
N LEU A 5 -7.81 21.54 -2.98
CA LEU A 5 -8.80 20.77 -2.20
C LEU A 5 -8.94 19.32 -2.70
N LYS A 6 -8.75 19.08 -4.02
CA LYS A 6 -8.75 17.71 -4.58
C LYS A 6 -7.51 16.91 -4.18
N ILE A 7 -6.34 17.57 -4.16
CA ILE A 7 -5.08 16.94 -3.73
C ILE A 7 -5.15 16.58 -2.25
N PHE A 8 -5.72 17.43 -1.40
CA PHE A 8 -5.95 17.12 0.01
C PHE A 8 -6.88 15.92 0.22
N SER A 9 -7.93 15.75 -0.60
CA SER A 9 -8.78 14.57 -0.53
C SER A 9 -8.06 13.28 -0.97
N ILE A 10 -7.23 13.35 -1.99
CA ILE A 10 -6.46 12.19 -2.49
C ILE A 10 -5.35 11.83 -1.51
N LEU A 11 -4.61 12.82 -0.99
CA LEU A 11 -3.61 12.60 0.05
C LEU A 11 -4.24 12.06 1.34
N LEU A 12 -5.41 12.57 1.73
CA LEU A 12 -6.14 12.08 2.91
C LEU A 12 -6.60 10.63 2.73
N CYS A 13 -6.98 10.20 1.51
CA CYS A 13 -7.28 8.80 1.22
C CYS A 13 -6.03 7.91 1.35
N VAL A 14 -4.88 8.33 0.84
CA VAL A 14 -3.62 7.58 0.98
C VAL A 14 -3.19 7.53 2.47
N PHE A 15 -3.39 8.61 3.23
CA PHE A 15 -3.08 8.68 4.66
C PHE A 15 -4.07 7.92 5.55
N MET A 16 -5.37 7.96 5.25
CA MET A 16 -6.36 7.21 6.04
C MET A 16 -6.22 5.69 5.86
N PHE A 17 -5.69 5.25 4.72
CA PHE A 17 -5.46 3.83 4.45
C PHE A 17 -4.12 3.31 5.00
N ALA A 18 -3.14 4.18 5.23
CA ALA A 18 -1.88 3.82 5.90
C ALA A 18 -1.95 3.94 7.44
N CYS A 19 -2.86 4.76 7.96
CA CYS A 19 -3.11 4.95 9.40
C CYS A 19 -4.58 4.68 9.67
N GLY A 20 -4.93 3.45 10.05
CA GLY A 20 -6.28 3.07 10.45
C GLY A 20 -6.70 3.75 11.76
N SER A 21 -7.14 5.00 11.71
CA SER A 21 -7.83 5.65 12.82
C SER A 21 -9.32 5.67 12.52
N SER A 22 -10.06 4.73 13.12
CA SER A 22 -11.51 4.82 13.24
C SER A 22 -11.88 5.89 14.26
N PRO A 23 -12.96 6.67 14.05
CA PRO A 23 -13.50 7.53 15.10
C PRO A 23 -14.07 6.66 16.23
N ASP A 24 -13.72 6.99 17.48
CA ASP A 24 -14.31 6.42 18.68
C ASP A 24 -15.83 6.61 18.70
N GLU A 25 -16.57 5.54 18.64
CA GLU A 25 -17.98 5.54 19.05
C GLU A 25 -18.08 5.27 20.56
N ASN A 26 -18.71 6.22 21.23
CA ASN A 26 -18.95 6.28 22.65
C ASN A 26 -19.58 5.00 23.21
N ASN A 27 -18.94 4.49 24.24
CA ASN A 27 -19.38 3.42 25.12
C ASN A 27 -20.40 3.96 26.11
N GLU A 28 -21.68 3.68 25.91
CA GLU A 28 -22.71 3.75 26.96
C GLU A 28 -23.10 2.34 27.36
N THR A 29 -22.86 2.01 28.61
CA THR A 29 -23.24 0.77 29.28
C THR A 29 -24.76 0.70 29.47
N PRO A 30 -25.42 -0.45 29.24
CA PRO A 30 -26.83 -0.64 29.63
C PRO A 30 -26.94 -1.14 31.06
N ASP A 31 -27.84 -0.49 31.81
CA ASP A 31 -28.28 -0.89 33.14
C ASP A 31 -29.33 -1.99 33.04
N GLU A 32 -29.22 -2.99 33.90
CA GLU A 32 -30.18 -4.09 34.02
C GLU A 32 -31.49 -3.64 34.67
N ASN A 33 -32.65 -4.03 34.11
CA ASN A 33 -33.74 -4.66 34.85
C ASN A 33 -34.96 -4.98 33.96
N THR A 34 -35.35 -6.25 33.99
CA THR A 34 -36.57 -6.91 33.50
C THR A 34 -37.84 -6.44 34.27
N PRO A 35 -39.09 -6.84 33.90
CA PRO A 35 -39.53 -8.03 33.18
C PRO A 35 -40.68 -7.85 32.16
N ALA A 36 -40.97 -8.96 31.50
CA ALA A 36 -42.00 -9.27 30.49
C ALA A 36 -43.46 -8.97 30.86
N GLU A 37 -44.28 -8.75 29.83
CA GLU A 37 -45.60 -9.41 29.62
C GLU A 37 -46.19 -9.11 28.22
N ASP A 38 -46.51 -10.13 27.60
CA ASP A 38 -47.49 -10.71 26.70
C ASP A 38 -48.46 -9.85 25.87
N SER A 39 -48.61 -10.35 24.64
CA SER A 39 -49.81 -10.63 23.86
C SER A 39 -50.40 -9.61 22.87
N ASP A 40 -50.58 -10.20 21.70
CA ASP A 40 -51.70 -10.17 20.76
C ASP A 40 -51.72 -9.24 19.55
N ALA A 41 -51.81 -9.98 18.46
CA ALA A 41 -52.12 -9.65 17.09
C ALA A 41 -53.33 -8.70 16.87
N VAL A 42 -53.30 -8.00 15.75
CA VAL A 42 -54.36 -7.95 14.71
C VAL A 42 -53.96 -6.97 13.59
N THR A 43 -53.88 -7.43 12.36
CA THR A 43 -54.07 -6.71 11.08
C THR A 43 -55.58 -6.77 10.71
N PRO A 44 -56.06 -6.18 9.61
CA PRO A 44 -55.60 -5.13 8.69
C PRO A 44 -56.69 -4.05 8.41
N ASP A 45 -56.46 -3.15 7.52
CA ASP A 45 -57.23 -2.74 6.34
C ASP A 45 -57.15 -1.25 5.98
N ASN A 46 -56.80 -1.08 4.71
CA ASN A 46 -57.31 -0.23 3.61
C ASN A 46 -57.96 1.14 3.90
N ASP A 47 -57.61 2.12 3.16
CA ASP A 47 -58.21 2.72 1.97
C ASP A 47 -57.75 4.17 1.77
N ALA A 48 -57.29 4.39 0.58
CA ALA A 48 -57.61 5.37 -0.44
C ALA A 48 -58.22 6.73 -0.04
N ASP A 49 -57.73 7.84 -0.51
CA ASP A 49 -58.21 8.55 -1.69
C ASP A 49 -57.72 10.00 -1.74
N GLN A 50 -57.25 10.36 -2.91
CA GLN A 50 -57.38 11.56 -3.75
C GLN A 50 -57.40 12.99 -3.14
N SER A 51 -56.64 13.76 -3.78
CA SER A 51 -56.91 14.82 -4.75
C SER A 51 -56.53 16.24 -4.34
N ASP A 52 -55.80 16.79 -5.25
CA ASP A 52 -56.00 18.00 -6.06
C ASP A 52 -55.71 19.42 -5.54
N THR A 53 -54.96 20.01 -6.44
CA THR A 53 -55.01 21.38 -7.01
C THR A 53 -54.42 22.51 -6.20
N ASP A 54 -53.41 23.11 -6.75
CA ASP A 54 -53.27 24.11 -7.82
C ASP A 54 -53.17 25.57 -7.31
N THR A 55 -52.37 26.29 -8.09
CA THR A 55 -52.32 27.74 -8.35
C THR A 55 -51.25 28.57 -7.61
N SER A 56 -50.20 28.83 -8.36
CA SER A 56 -49.74 30.13 -8.94
C SER A 56 -49.92 31.42 -8.12
N THR A 57 -48.91 32.20 -8.02
CA THR A 57 -48.77 33.51 -8.71
C THR A 57 -47.46 34.24 -8.39
N GLU A 58 -46.97 34.81 -9.46
CA GLU A 58 -45.95 35.84 -9.66
C GLU A 58 -46.13 37.10 -8.81
N LYS A 59 -44.97 37.82 -8.65
CA LYS A 59 -44.63 39.21 -9.08
C LYS A 59 -43.67 39.84 -8.09
N THR A 60 -42.64 40.34 -8.54
CA THR A 60 -42.08 41.51 -9.25
C THR A 60 -41.41 42.51 -8.32
N ASP A 61 -40.17 42.83 -8.71
CA ASP A 61 -39.45 44.10 -8.77
C ASP A 61 -39.57 45.13 -7.63
N GLU A 62 -38.43 45.64 -7.21
CA GLU A 62 -38.04 47.03 -7.43
C GLU A 62 -36.63 47.32 -6.86
N GLU A 63 -35.88 47.98 -7.71
CA GLU A 63 -34.61 48.66 -7.50
C GLU A 63 -34.74 49.81 -6.49
N ARG A 64 -33.59 50.18 -5.87
CA ARG A 64 -33.21 51.56 -5.68
C ARG A 64 -31.75 51.75 -5.33
N ASP A 65 -31.08 52.47 -6.21
CA ASP A 65 -29.85 53.22 -6.04
C ASP A 65 -29.91 54.17 -4.84
N ASN A 66 -28.75 54.48 -4.28
CA ASN A 66 -28.29 55.85 -4.15
C ASN A 66 -26.84 55.97 -3.66
N ASP A 67 -26.15 56.77 -4.42
CA ASP A 67 -24.85 57.37 -4.23
C ASP A 67 -24.71 58.16 -2.91
N ALA A 68 -23.49 58.29 -2.42
CA ALA A 68 -22.92 59.58 -2.06
C ALA A 68 -21.42 59.51 -1.72
N ASP A 69 -20.70 60.17 -2.55
CA ASP A 69 -19.38 60.78 -2.43
C ASP A 69 -19.09 61.45 -1.07
N THR A 70 -17.87 61.36 -0.60
CA THR A 70 -17.11 62.50 -0.09
C THR A 70 -15.61 62.20 -0.01
N ALA A 71 -14.88 62.99 -0.76
CA ALA A 71 -13.43 63.15 -0.73
C ALA A 71 -12.99 64.10 0.41
N LEU A 72 -11.72 64.05 0.73
CA LEU A 72 -10.74 65.07 1.22
C LEU A 72 -9.81 64.39 2.24
N SER A 73 -8.56 64.52 2.29
CA SER A 73 -7.43 65.27 1.73
C SER A 73 -6.24 65.09 2.68
N ASP A 74 -5.08 65.09 2.07
CA ASP A 74 -3.80 65.60 2.49
C ASP A 74 -2.87 64.84 3.51
N GLU A 75 -1.79 64.43 2.92
CA GLU A 75 -0.37 64.67 3.23
C GLU A 75 0.13 64.35 4.64
N ASP A 76 0.94 63.27 4.73
CA ASP A 76 2.21 63.33 5.44
C ASP A 76 3.23 62.40 4.77
N LYS A 77 4.25 63.02 4.19
CA LYS A 77 5.46 62.38 3.69
C LYS A 77 6.29 61.91 4.87
N VAL A 78 6.50 60.59 4.95
CA VAL A 78 7.65 60.04 5.71
C VAL A 78 8.56 59.36 4.69
N GLU A 79 9.75 59.93 4.56
CA GLU A 79 10.86 59.31 3.84
C GLU A 79 11.17 57.98 4.49
N ASN A 80 11.05 56.91 3.74
CA ASN A 80 11.64 55.64 4.11
C ASN A 80 12.82 55.37 3.19
N ASP A 81 13.96 55.25 3.84
CA ASP A 81 15.20 54.76 3.31
C ASP A 81 14.97 53.35 2.71
N ASP A 82 15.22 53.26 1.44
CA ASP A 82 15.24 52.03 0.65
C ASP A 82 16.53 51.29 0.95
N GLU A 83 16.54 50.43 1.98
CA GLU A 83 17.46 49.32 2.06
C GLU A 83 16.75 48.07 1.54
N THR A 84 16.83 47.88 0.22
CA THR A 84 16.59 46.57 -0.41
C THR A 84 17.68 45.60 0.07
N THR A 85 17.42 44.91 1.19
CA THR A 85 18.06 43.64 1.42
C THR A 85 17.35 42.64 0.51
N ASP A 86 17.92 42.38 -0.64
CA ASP A 86 17.73 41.15 -1.39
C ASP A 86 18.15 40.00 -0.47
N GLY A 87 17.21 39.57 0.37
CA GLY A 87 17.31 38.28 1.00
C GLY A 87 16.98 37.24 -0.08
N ASP A 88 17.98 36.83 -0.84
CA ASP A 88 18.00 35.49 -1.40
C ASP A 88 17.80 34.55 -0.22
N ALA A 89 16.54 34.19 0.03
CA ALA A 89 16.24 33.01 0.81
C ALA A 89 16.82 31.89 -0.01
N ASP A 90 18.00 31.40 0.38
CA ASP A 90 18.47 30.08 0.01
C ASP A 90 17.30 29.13 0.32
N PHE A 91 16.55 28.80 -0.71
CA PHE A 91 15.66 27.66 -0.66
C PHE A 91 16.60 26.47 -0.50
N GLU A 92 16.83 26.05 0.75
CA GLU A 92 17.39 24.75 1.01
C GLU A 92 16.59 23.77 0.16
N GLU A 93 17.30 23.07 -0.69
CA GLU A 93 16.75 22.06 -1.60
C GLU A 93 16.01 21.03 -0.74
N LEU A 94 14.69 21.12 -0.70
CA LEU A 94 13.84 20.23 0.11
C LEU A 94 13.99 18.82 -0.44
N GLN A 95 14.74 18.01 0.27
CA GLN A 95 14.95 16.59 -0.05
C GLN A 95 13.62 15.85 0.10
N THR A 96 13.08 15.36 -1.00
CA THR A 96 11.74 14.76 -1.09
C THR A 96 11.77 13.24 -1.17
N GLY A 97 12.48 12.63 -0.27
CA GLY A 97 12.60 11.18 -0.16
C GLY A 97 13.94 10.62 -0.60
N GLY A 98 14.20 9.40 -0.19
CA GLY A 98 15.45 8.71 -0.47
C GLY A 98 15.45 7.26 0.00
N ILE A 99 16.57 6.61 -0.20
CA ILE A 99 16.85 5.30 0.35
C ILE A 99 18.20 5.30 1.06
N TYR A 100 18.29 4.52 2.13
CA TYR A 100 19.54 4.18 2.78
C TYR A 100 19.90 2.73 2.43
N ILE A 101 21.14 2.49 2.08
CA ILE A 101 21.67 1.16 1.81
C ILE A 101 22.72 0.85 2.88
N PHE A 102 22.52 -0.23 3.60
CA PHE A 102 23.40 -0.70 4.67
C PHE A 102 24.08 -1.99 4.21
N SER A 103 25.41 -2.05 4.34
CA SER A 103 26.25 -3.16 3.89
C SER A 103 27.32 -3.50 4.92
N ASP A 104 28.08 -4.58 4.67
CA ASP A 104 29.21 -5.00 5.50
C ASP A 104 28.82 -5.18 6.98
N PHE A 105 27.68 -5.85 7.23
CA PHE A 105 27.22 -6.16 8.58
C PHE A 105 28.23 -6.99 9.35
N ASP A 106 28.56 -6.56 10.56
CA ASP A 106 29.33 -7.36 11.50
C ASP A 106 28.42 -8.24 12.39
N GLU A 107 29.02 -9.11 13.18
CA GLU A 107 28.28 -10.03 14.10
C GLU A 107 27.47 -9.27 15.16
N SER A 108 27.76 -8.00 15.41
CA SER A 108 27.02 -7.14 16.32
C SER A 108 25.82 -6.45 15.67
N GLY A 109 25.62 -6.62 14.34
CA GLY A 109 24.59 -5.96 13.57
C GLY A 109 24.91 -4.50 13.20
N SER A 110 26.17 -4.04 13.36
CA SER A 110 26.61 -2.76 12.85
C SER A 110 26.91 -2.86 11.35
N ALA A 111 26.68 -1.81 10.58
CA ALA A 111 26.87 -1.78 9.14
C ALA A 111 27.42 -0.43 8.66
N LYS A 112 28.02 -0.44 7.47
CA LYS A 112 28.30 0.78 6.72
C LYS A 112 27.01 1.25 6.04
N SER A 113 26.84 2.56 5.92
CA SER A 113 25.68 3.15 5.27
C SER A 113 26.08 4.06 4.11
N ARG A 114 25.22 4.14 3.11
CA ARG A 114 25.16 5.17 2.08
C ARG A 114 23.72 5.54 1.82
N ASN A 115 23.49 6.79 1.42
CA ASN A 115 22.15 7.25 1.08
C ASN A 115 22.10 7.68 -0.39
N ILE A 116 20.95 7.49 -1.01
CA ILE A 116 20.62 7.94 -2.35
C ILE A 116 19.38 8.79 -2.23
N LEU A 117 19.49 10.05 -2.62
CA LEU A 117 18.40 11.03 -2.53
C LEU A 117 17.64 11.09 -3.85
N GLY A 118 16.34 11.28 -3.75
CA GLY A 118 15.44 11.44 -4.89
C GLY A 118 15.35 12.88 -5.36
N ASN A 119 14.74 13.05 -6.52
CA ASN A 119 14.43 14.36 -7.11
C ASN A 119 13.01 14.83 -6.77
N GLY A 120 12.48 14.42 -5.62
CA GLY A 120 11.09 14.61 -5.26
C GLY A 120 10.24 13.35 -5.46
N GLY A 121 8.95 13.41 -5.09
CA GLY A 121 7.98 12.38 -5.45
C GLY A 121 7.97 11.11 -4.60
N PHE A 122 8.43 11.17 -3.35
CA PHE A 122 8.41 10.06 -2.39
C PHE A 122 9.27 8.86 -2.80
N LEU A 123 10.50 9.10 -3.26
CA LEU A 123 11.46 8.01 -3.49
C LEU A 123 11.65 7.19 -2.21
N GLY A 124 11.63 5.86 -2.32
CA GLY A 124 11.71 4.96 -1.18
C GLY A 124 10.33 4.64 -0.56
N PHE A 125 9.24 5.02 -1.23
CA PHE A 125 7.90 4.66 -0.76
C PHE A 125 7.69 3.15 -0.73
N SER A 126 8.07 2.45 -1.79
CA SER A 126 8.08 0.99 -1.87
C SER A 126 9.43 0.50 -2.39
N ILE A 127 9.90 -0.62 -1.84
CA ILE A 127 11.11 -1.30 -2.28
C ILE A 127 10.77 -2.79 -2.36
N PHE A 128 10.99 -3.41 -3.52
CA PHE A 128 10.59 -4.79 -3.72
C PHE A 128 11.48 -5.56 -4.69
N SER A 129 11.40 -6.88 -4.59
CA SER A 129 12.13 -7.80 -5.45
C SER A 129 11.46 -7.93 -6.81
N LEU A 130 12.22 -7.82 -7.87
CA LEU A 130 11.80 -8.19 -9.22
C LEU A 130 12.52 -9.49 -9.64
N GLY A 131 12.09 -10.61 -9.06
CA GLY A 131 12.66 -11.92 -9.31
C GLY A 131 14.10 -12.07 -8.85
N LYS A 132 14.89 -12.92 -9.54
CA LYS A 132 16.26 -13.25 -9.12
C LYS A 132 17.29 -12.17 -9.48
N LYS A 133 17.04 -11.38 -10.50
CA LYS A 133 18.03 -10.50 -11.12
C LYS A 133 17.92 -9.05 -10.66
N TYR A 134 16.70 -8.56 -10.41
CA TYR A 134 16.44 -7.16 -10.19
C TYR A 134 15.74 -6.88 -8.85
N TRP A 135 15.84 -5.67 -8.39
CA TRP A 135 15.05 -5.05 -7.34
C TRP A 135 14.66 -3.64 -7.78
N ALA A 136 13.62 -3.09 -7.19
CA ALA A 136 13.10 -1.79 -7.58
C ALA A 136 12.79 -0.90 -6.39
N VAL A 137 12.88 0.40 -6.64
CA VAL A 137 12.46 1.47 -5.73
C VAL A 137 11.47 2.35 -6.45
N SER A 138 10.37 2.67 -5.79
CA SER A 138 9.36 3.58 -6.34
C SER A 138 9.52 5.00 -5.82
N ALA A 139 9.16 5.95 -6.70
CA ALA A 139 8.90 7.35 -6.40
C ALA A 139 7.49 7.67 -6.92
N ILE A 140 6.46 7.29 -6.14
CA ILE A 140 5.06 7.18 -6.60
C ILE A 140 4.39 8.48 -7.04
N HIS A 141 5.02 9.62 -6.75
CA HIS A 141 4.57 10.96 -7.15
C HIS A 141 5.68 11.77 -7.82
N GLU A 142 6.70 11.12 -8.34
CA GLU A 142 7.74 11.85 -9.06
C GLU A 142 7.18 12.46 -10.34
N SER A 143 7.51 13.73 -10.58
CA SER A 143 7.08 14.50 -11.75
C SER A 143 8.25 14.89 -12.65
N ILE A 144 7.95 15.20 -13.92
CA ILE A 144 8.90 15.79 -14.86
C ILE A 144 8.27 17.04 -15.44
N PRO A 145 8.77 18.27 -15.14
CA PRO A 145 9.92 18.55 -14.25
C PRO A 145 9.65 18.22 -12.79
N ALA A 146 10.73 18.06 -12.01
CA ALA A 146 10.64 17.81 -10.58
C ALA A 146 9.77 18.85 -9.87
N PHE A 147 9.02 18.40 -8.84
CA PHE A 147 8.13 19.24 -8.03
C PHE A 147 6.89 19.82 -8.75
N ASP A 148 6.56 19.34 -9.94
CA ASP A 148 5.29 19.65 -10.59
C ASP A 148 4.22 18.63 -10.17
N TRP A 149 3.58 18.88 -9.05
CA TRP A 149 2.57 17.98 -8.46
C TRP A 149 1.33 17.81 -9.34
N ASP A 150 1.04 18.77 -10.22
CA ASP A 150 -0.07 18.67 -11.16
C ASP A 150 0.22 17.67 -12.30
N ASN A 151 1.50 17.33 -12.50
CA ASN A 151 1.99 16.37 -13.50
C ASN A 151 2.74 15.19 -12.89
N ALA A 152 2.58 14.92 -11.59
CA ALA A 152 3.21 13.80 -10.93
C ALA A 152 2.57 12.47 -11.36
N THR A 153 3.30 11.63 -12.06
CA THR A 153 2.83 10.33 -12.57
C THR A 153 3.37 9.15 -11.77
N GLY A 154 4.49 9.36 -11.09
CA GLY A 154 5.28 8.32 -10.45
C GLY A 154 6.34 7.71 -11.36
N ARG A 155 7.34 7.10 -10.75
CA ARG A 155 8.48 6.49 -11.42
C ARG A 155 8.96 5.24 -10.70
N LEU A 156 9.48 4.28 -11.45
CA LEU A 156 10.08 3.07 -10.95
C LEU A 156 11.54 2.99 -11.37
N TYR A 157 12.46 2.96 -10.41
CA TYR A 157 13.89 2.74 -10.63
C TYR A 157 14.21 1.27 -10.38
N ILE A 158 14.81 0.60 -11.35
CA ILE A 158 15.09 -0.84 -11.34
C ILE A 158 16.60 -1.06 -11.37
N PHE A 159 17.12 -1.77 -10.38
CA PHE A 159 18.53 -2.04 -10.20
C PHE A 159 18.84 -3.53 -10.29
N GLU A 160 20.03 -3.88 -10.77
CA GLU A 160 20.52 -5.27 -10.73
C GLU A 160 21.00 -5.63 -9.32
N LYS A 161 20.58 -6.80 -8.80
CA LYS A 161 20.92 -7.27 -7.45
C LYS A 161 22.42 -7.48 -7.21
N ASN A 162 23.19 -7.76 -8.27
CA ASN A 162 24.61 -8.04 -8.20
C ASN A 162 25.50 -6.82 -8.48
N LYS A 163 24.91 -5.65 -8.64
CA LYS A 163 25.64 -4.40 -8.86
C LYS A 163 25.62 -3.50 -7.63
N HIS A 164 26.73 -2.82 -7.43
CA HIS A 164 26.79 -1.77 -6.43
C HIS A 164 26.03 -0.54 -6.94
N VAL A 165 25.23 0.07 -6.08
CA VAL A 165 24.38 1.22 -6.40
C VAL A 165 24.83 2.41 -5.56
N GLU A 166 25.24 3.51 -6.20
CA GLU A 166 25.69 4.75 -5.57
C GLU A 166 24.75 5.92 -5.86
N SER A 167 23.99 5.86 -6.96
CA SER A 167 23.08 6.90 -7.39
C SER A 167 21.89 6.30 -8.17
N LEU A 168 20.87 7.12 -8.45
CA LEU A 168 19.75 6.73 -9.33
C LEU A 168 20.21 6.47 -10.78
N ASP A 169 21.34 7.02 -11.21
CA ASP A 169 21.92 6.79 -12.55
C ASP A 169 22.42 5.35 -12.73
N ASP A 170 22.61 4.59 -11.64
CA ASP A 170 22.98 3.18 -11.69
C ASP A 170 21.78 2.26 -11.98
N ALA A 171 20.57 2.81 -12.14
CA ALA A 171 19.40 2.04 -12.51
C ALA A 171 19.58 1.39 -13.89
N ALA A 172 19.32 0.09 -13.95
CA ALA A 172 19.32 -0.65 -15.22
C ALA A 172 18.16 -0.22 -16.11
N PHE A 173 17.02 0.11 -15.49
CA PHE A 173 15.83 0.63 -16.16
C PHE A 173 15.17 1.70 -15.29
N VAL A 174 14.61 2.70 -15.95
CA VAL A 174 13.74 3.70 -15.34
C VAL A 174 12.45 3.71 -16.13
N LEU A 175 11.33 3.38 -15.48
CA LEU A 175 10.02 3.31 -16.12
C LEU A 175 9.09 4.37 -15.54
N ASN A 176 8.36 5.05 -16.42
CA ASN A 176 7.31 5.99 -16.10
C ASN A 176 5.95 5.44 -16.55
N HIS A 177 4.88 6.01 -16.04
CA HIS A 177 3.57 5.69 -16.57
C HIS A 177 3.47 6.14 -18.04
N PRO A 178 3.15 5.25 -18.98
CA PRO A 178 3.24 5.56 -20.41
C PRO A 178 2.24 6.62 -20.87
N ASP A 179 1.07 6.68 -20.25
CA ASP A 179 0.04 7.69 -20.58
C ASP A 179 0.33 9.06 -19.95
N LYS A 180 1.33 9.18 -19.06
CA LYS A 180 1.66 10.44 -18.35
C LYS A 180 0.45 11.16 -17.77
N SER A 181 -0.64 10.42 -17.54
CA SER A 181 -1.81 10.94 -16.87
C SER A 181 -1.55 11.16 -15.39
N LEU A 182 -2.31 12.07 -14.81
CA LEU A 182 -2.00 12.73 -13.56
C LEU A 182 -2.23 11.87 -12.32
N ASN A 183 -1.30 11.90 -11.37
CA ASN A 183 -1.44 11.37 -10.00
C ASN A 183 -1.92 9.92 -9.92
N VAL A 184 -1.38 9.06 -10.77
CA VAL A 184 -1.83 7.66 -10.88
C VAL A 184 -1.23 6.73 -9.83
N GLY A 185 -0.24 7.19 -9.03
CA GLY A 185 0.47 6.37 -8.04
C GLY A 185 1.23 5.21 -8.68
N PHE A 186 1.85 5.45 -9.84
CA PHE A 186 2.59 4.44 -10.58
C PHE A 186 3.81 3.94 -9.79
N GLY A 187 4.00 2.63 -9.79
CA GLY A 187 5.08 2.00 -9.05
C GLY A 187 4.74 1.71 -7.58
N TYR A 188 3.46 1.84 -7.14
CA TYR A 188 3.08 1.45 -5.78
C TYR A 188 3.52 0.03 -5.45
N THR A 189 3.36 -0.90 -6.37
CA THR A 189 3.90 -2.25 -6.36
C THR A 189 4.13 -2.76 -7.78
N ALA A 190 4.83 -3.89 -7.93
CA ALA A 190 4.93 -4.62 -9.17
C ALA A 190 4.97 -6.13 -8.90
N ALA A 191 4.48 -6.93 -9.84
CA ALA A 191 4.65 -8.37 -9.81
C ALA A 191 6.10 -8.76 -10.14
N ALA A 192 6.58 -9.91 -9.65
CA ALA A 192 7.82 -10.49 -10.14
C ALA A 192 7.71 -10.72 -11.66
N PRO A 193 8.76 -10.41 -12.44
CA PRO A 193 8.72 -10.54 -13.88
C PRO A 193 8.41 -11.96 -14.35
N CYS A 194 7.52 -12.07 -15.34
CA CYS A 194 7.00 -13.32 -15.88
C CYS A 194 6.63 -13.17 -17.35
N ASP A 195 6.57 -14.25 -18.11
CA ASP A 195 6.26 -14.25 -19.55
C ASP A 195 4.73 -14.30 -19.76
N ILE A 196 4.11 -13.11 -19.86
CA ILE A 196 2.65 -12.95 -19.97
C ILE A 196 2.16 -13.24 -21.39
N ASN A 197 3.00 -12.95 -22.40
CA ASN A 197 2.63 -13.07 -23.82
C ASN A 197 3.23 -14.32 -24.50
N GLY A 198 4.08 -15.11 -23.80
CA GLY A 198 4.66 -16.35 -24.30
C GLY A 198 5.76 -16.16 -25.33
N ASP A 199 6.41 -14.99 -25.37
CA ASP A 199 7.47 -14.69 -26.33
C ASP A 199 8.87 -15.09 -25.86
N GLY A 200 8.99 -15.57 -24.61
CA GLY A 200 10.23 -16.04 -23.99
C GLY A 200 11.00 -14.95 -23.25
N PHE A 201 10.50 -13.71 -23.20
CA PHE A 201 11.04 -12.63 -22.40
C PHE A 201 10.12 -12.34 -21.21
N ALA A 202 10.71 -12.00 -20.09
CA ALA A 202 9.92 -11.69 -18.91
C ALA A 202 9.31 -10.28 -18.99
N ASP A 203 8.01 -10.17 -18.85
CA ASP A 203 7.22 -8.95 -18.81
C ASP A 203 7.15 -8.42 -17.37
N LEU A 204 6.84 -7.14 -17.20
CA LEU A 204 6.74 -6.48 -15.91
C LEU A 204 5.38 -5.81 -15.75
N ALA A 205 4.56 -6.32 -14.83
CA ALA A 205 3.29 -5.72 -14.43
C ALA A 205 3.51 -4.76 -13.26
N VAL A 206 3.13 -3.50 -13.43
CA VAL A 206 3.30 -2.41 -12.46
C VAL A 206 1.95 -1.81 -12.10
N SER A 207 1.76 -1.52 -10.84
CA SER A 207 0.56 -0.90 -10.29
C SER A 207 0.48 0.60 -10.58
N SER A 208 -0.72 1.07 -10.91
CA SER A 208 -1.14 2.48 -10.91
C SER A 208 -2.45 2.59 -10.13
N HIS A 209 -2.39 2.34 -8.82
CA HIS A 209 -3.57 2.14 -7.98
C HIS A 209 -4.47 3.37 -7.81
N LEU A 210 -3.98 4.57 -8.11
CA LEU A 210 -4.76 5.82 -8.09
C LEU A 210 -5.23 6.25 -9.49
N ALA A 211 -4.98 5.46 -10.54
CA ALA A 211 -5.42 5.80 -11.88
C ALA A 211 -6.92 6.02 -11.94
N ALA A 212 -7.34 7.07 -12.66
CA ALA A 212 -8.74 7.38 -12.88
C ALA A 212 -9.24 6.72 -14.18
N PHE A 213 -10.52 6.35 -14.22
CA PHE A 213 -11.18 5.86 -15.41
C PHE A 213 -12.49 6.61 -15.62
N GLY A 214 -12.51 7.52 -16.60
CA GLY A 214 -13.62 8.45 -16.79
C GLY A 214 -13.82 9.31 -15.55
N ASP A 215 -15.03 9.30 -14.99
CA ASP A 215 -15.38 10.04 -13.77
C ASP A 215 -15.02 9.28 -12.46
N LEU A 216 -14.48 8.06 -12.57
CA LEU A 216 -14.09 7.22 -11.44
C LEU A 216 -12.66 7.56 -11.05
N TYR A 217 -12.45 8.30 -9.95
CA TYR A 217 -11.11 8.56 -9.43
C TYR A 217 -10.60 7.36 -8.65
N ALA A 218 -9.28 7.14 -8.66
CA ALA A 218 -8.60 6.06 -7.95
C ALA A 218 -9.25 4.69 -8.17
N ALA A 219 -9.67 4.41 -9.40
CA ALA A 219 -10.20 3.10 -9.79
C ALA A 219 -9.08 2.04 -9.85
N GLY A 220 -7.88 2.48 -10.23
CA GLY A 220 -6.69 1.66 -10.35
C GLY A 220 -6.59 0.92 -11.68
N GLU A 221 -5.35 0.62 -12.06
CA GLU A 221 -5.03 -0.12 -13.28
C GLU A 221 -3.70 -0.87 -13.14
N ILE A 222 -3.44 -1.78 -14.04
CA ILE A 222 -2.20 -2.52 -14.20
C ILE A 222 -1.56 -2.07 -15.50
N VAL A 223 -0.31 -1.61 -15.45
CA VAL A 223 0.50 -1.33 -16.64
C VAL A 223 1.47 -2.50 -16.83
N VAL A 224 1.40 -3.16 -17.97
CA VAL A 224 2.32 -4.25 -18.33
C VAL A 224 3.29 -3.74 -19.36
N PHE A 225 4.60 -3.77 -19.03
CA PHE A 225 5.69 -3.53 -19.98
C PHE A 225 6.17 -4.86 -20.51
N TYR A 226 6.06 -5.08 -21.82
CA TYR A 226 6.48 -6.32 -22.45
C TYR A 226 7.99 -6.37 -22.59
N GLY A 227 8.55 -7.52 -22.23
CA GLY A 227 9.98 -7.79 -22.26
C GLY A 227 10.54 -7.89 -23.67
N SER A 228 11.86 -7.71 -23.77
CA SER A 228 12.62 -7.86 -25.00
C SER A 228 14.05 -8.30 -24.68
N PRO A 229 14.91 -8.61 -25.68
CA PRO A 229 16.34 -8.86 -25.44
C PRO A 229 17.04 -7.72 -24.73
N ASP A 230 16.57 -6.48 -24.91
CA ASP A 230 17.11 -5.26 -24.32
C ASP A 230 16.44 -4.90 -22.97
N GLY A 231 15.50 -5.71 -22.50
CA GLY A 231 14.72 -5.51 -21.28
C GLY A 231 13.41 -4.77 -21.52
N TRP A 232 12.97 -3.99 -20.55
CA TRP A 232 11.71 -3.25 -20.59
C TRP A 232 11.87 -1.82 -21.08
N ASN A 233 10.86 -1.31 -21.79
CA ASN A 233 10.78 0.08 -22.24
C ASN A 233 9.33 0.59 -22.22
N GLU A 234 9.14 1.89 -22.41
CA GLU A 234 7.83 2.55 -22.40
C GLU A 234 7.09 2.51 -23.75
N GLU A 235 7.65 1.86 -24.78
CA GLU A 235 7.08 1.82 -26.13
C GLU A 235 6.18 0.60 -26.32
N THR A 236 6.43 -0.49 -25.57
CA THR A 236 5.72 -1.75 -25.70
C THR A 236 5.00 -2.11 -24.41
N TYR A 237 3.75 -1.68 -24.30
CA TYR A 237 2.96 -1.86 -23.08
C TYR A 237 1.49 -2.17 -23.38
N SER A 238 0.77 -2.60 -22.34
CA SER A 238 -0.70 -2.63 -22.27
C SER A 238 -1.21 -2.15 -20.92
N ILE A 239 -2.48 -1.76 -20.88
CA ILE A 239 -3.15 -1.35 -19.64
C ILE A 239 -4.38 -2.23 -19.44
N SER A 240 -4.51 -2.81 -18.24
CA SER A 240 -5.64 -3.66 -17.85
C SER A 240 -6.35 -3.04 -16.64
N ARG A 241 -7.70 -3.16 -16.61
CA ARG A 241 -8.58 -2.56 -15.61
C ARG A 241 -9.70 -3.51 -15.23
N LEU A 242 -10.35 -3.26 -14.11
CA LEU A 242 -11.60 -3.94 -13.79
C LEU A 242 -12.68 -3.62 -14.83
N SER A 243 -13.50 -4.60 -15.14
CA SER A 243 -14.69 -4.42 -15.98
C SER A 243 -15.74 -3.54 -15.31
N SER A 244 -16.72 -3.09 -16.08
CA SER A 244 -17.83 -2.30 -15.55
C SER A 244 -18.69 -3.02 -14.50
N ALA A 245 -18.50 -4.32 -14.33
CA ALA A 245 -19.17 -5.10 -13.30
C ALA A 245 -18.59 -4.86 -11.89
N TYR A 246 -17.30 -4.50 -11.81
CA TYR A 246 -16.57 -4.38 -10.54
C TYR A 246 -15.93 -3.02 -10.35
N ILE A 247 -15.64 -2.27 -11.42
CA ILE A 247 -14.95 -0.98 -11.31
C ILE A 247 -15.81 0.08 -10.63
N GLN A 248 -15.31 0.64 -9.56
CA GLN A 248 -15.96 1.69 -8.80
C GLN A 248 -14.96 2.81 -8.45
N LYS A 249 -15.49 3.89 -7.89
CA LYS A 249 -14.72 5.01 -7.40
C LYS A 249 -13.96 4.63 -6.13
N ALA A 250 -12.66 4.90 -6.09
CA ALA A 250 -11.76 4.64 -4.97
C ALA A 250 -11.54 3.14 -4.66
N ASP A 251 -11.68 2.26 -5.65
CA ASP A 251 -11.38 0.84 -5.51
C ASP A 251 -9.89 0.61 -5.27
N SER A 252 -9.04 1.48 -5.80
CA SER A 252 -7.58 1.39 -5.70
C SER A 252 -7.08 -0.01 -6.08
N MET A 253 -7.59 -0.57 -7.18
CA MET A 253 -7.19 -1.88 -7.70
C MET A 253 -5.68 -1.89 -7.98
N SER A 254 -5.05 -3.04 -7.92
CA SER A 254 -3.61 -3.25 -8.10
C SER A 254 -2.71 -2.78 -6.93
N GLN A 255 -3.25 -2.63 -5.73
CA GLN A 255 -2.43 -2.38 -4.52
C GLN A 255 -1.49 -3.54 -4.18
N SER A 256 -1.83 -4.75 -4.60
CA SER A 256 -0.94 -5.91 -4.59
C SER A 256 -1.02 -6.64 -5.91
N LEU A 257 0.11 -7.18 -6.39
CA LEU A 257 0.22 -7.88 -7.67
C LEU A 257 1.01 -9.17 -7.50
N ALA A 258 0.56 -10.23 -8.15
CA ALA A 258 1.27 -11.49 -8.25
C ALA A 258 1.17 -12.04 -9.68
N CYS A 259 2.23 -12.70 -10.14
CA CYS A 259 2.30 -13.29 -11.48
C CYS A 259 2.62 -14.78 -11.43
N VAL A 260 1.85 -15.57 -12.15
CA VAL A 260 2.04 -17.02 -12.31
C VAL A 260 1.25 -17.53 -13.53
N ASP A 261 1.75 -18.55 -14.19
CA ASP A 261 0.95 -19.35 -15.14
C ASP A 261 0.04 -20.28 -14.31
N TYR A 262 -1.17 -19.80 -14.00
CA TYR A 262 -2.11 -20.49 -13.09
C TYR A 262 -2.80 -21.67 -13.74
N ASP A 263 -3.20 -21.52 -15.01
CA ASP A 263 -3.96 -22.58 -15.71
C ASP A 263 -3.08 -23.50 -16.56
N GLY A 264 -1.75 -23.30 -16.57
CA GLY A 264 -0.77 -24.15 -17.22
C GLY A 264 -0.81 -24.06 -18.76
N ASP A 265 -1.30 -22.95 -19.31
CA ASP A 265 -1.41 -22.76 -20.76
C ASP A 265 -0.13 -22.19 -21.41
N GLY A 266 0.88 -21.88 -20.60
CA GLY A 266 2.18 -21.38 -21.03
C GLY A 266 2.26 -19.85 -21.13
N PHE A 267 1.21 -19.13 -20.73
CA PHE A 267 1.17 -17.69 -20.59
C PHE A 267 1.02 -17.34 -19.10
N ALA A 268 1.86 -16.49 -18.60
CA ALA A 268 1.72 -16.09 -17.20
C ALA A 268 0.54 -15.14 -17.01
N ASP A 269 -0.17 -15.32 -15.89
CA ASP A 269 -1.37 -14.58 -15.51
C ASP A 269 -1.07 -13.60 -14.39
N ILE A 270 -1.94 -12.60 -14.20
CA ILE A 270 -1.82 -11.62 -13.11
C ILE A 270 -3.00 -11.73 -12.15
N PHE A 271 -2.68 -11.85 -10.87
CA PHE A 271 -3.58 -11.60 -9.76
C PHE A 271 -3.37 -10.19 -9.25
N ALA A 272 -4.45 -9.40 -9.16
CA ALA A 272 -4.41 -8.01 -8.73
C ALA A 272 -5.37 -7.79 -7.57
N GLY A 273 -4.84 -7.36 -6.42
CA GLY A 273 -5.61 -7.06 -5.22
C GLY A 273 -6.07 -5.61 -5.18
N GLY A 274 -7.32 -5.42 -4.77
CA GLY A 274 -7.91 -4.12 -4.48
C GLY A 274 -8.61 -4.19 -3.12
N GLN A 275 -7.96 -3.70 -2.08
CA GLN A 275 -8.48 -3.81 -0.71
C GLN A 275 -9.82 -3.09 -0.50
N ASN A 276 -10.14 -2.12 -1.36
CA ASN A 276 -11.42 -1.39 -1.36
C ASN A 276 -12.33 -1.80 -2.51
N ALA A 277 -11.85 -2.65 -3.41
CA ALA A 277 -12.59 -3.11 -4.57
C ALA A 277 -13.58 -4.24 -4.22
N GLY A 278 -14.46 -4.54 -5.15
CA GLY A 278 -15.41 -5.63 -5.04
C GLY A 278 -16.87 -5.17 -5.11
N PRO A 279 -17.80 -6.13 -5.06
CA PRO A 279 -19.22 -5.82 -5.08
C PRO A 279 -19.61 -4.87 -3.94
N GLU A 280 -20.44 -3.87 -4.26
CA GLU A 280 -20.98 -2.96 -3.26
C GLU A 280 -21.91 -3.71 -2.31
N LEU A 281 -21.59 -3.67 -1.02
CA LEU A 281 -22.39 -4.32 0.02
C LEU A 281 -23.52 -3.43 0.49
N SER A 282 -24.58 -4.03 1.03
CA SER A 282 -25.73 -3.32 1.60
C SER A 282 -25.29 -2.24 2.58
N GLY A 283 -25.66 -0.99 2.29
CA GLY A 283 -25.28 0.21 3.06
C GLY A 283 -23.91 0.79 2.67
N GLY A 284 -23.41 0.51 1.46
CA GLY A 284 -22.19 1.06 0.87
C GLY A 284 -20.89 0.41 1.39
N GLY A 285 -19.81 0.55 0.63
CA GLY A 285 -18.49 -0.02 0.92
C GLY A 285 -18.31 -1.46 0.43
N SER A 286 -17.10 -1.92 0.35
CA SER A 286 -16.71 -3.22 -0.17
C SER A 286 -15.95 -4.04 0.86
N GLN A 287 -15.65 -5.28 0.52
CA GLN A 287 -14.93 -6.23 1.37
C GLN A 287 -13.47 -6.41 0.95
N GLY A 288 -13.08 -5.83 -0.17
CA GLY A 288 -11.85 -6.15 -0.87
C GLY A 288 -12.01 -7.35 -1.80
N MET A 289 -11.16 -7.44 -2.81
CA MET A 289 -11.15 -8.55 -3.74
C MET A 289 -9.77 -8.75 -4.37
N VAL A 290 -9.59 -9.91 -5.02
CA VAL A 290 -8.47 -10.16 -5.93
C VAL A 290 -9.04 -10.54 -7.29
N ALA A 291 -8.62 -9.81 -8.32
CA ALA A 291 -9.03 -10.04 -9.71
C ALA A 291 -7.96 -10.84 -10.46
N PHE A 292 -8.40 -11.80 -11.25
CA PHE A 292 -7.56 -12.61 -12.13
C PHE A 292 -7.63 -12.11 -13.56
N PHE A 293 -6.47 -11.77 -14.12
CA PHE A 293 -6.30 -11.33 -15.50
C PHE A 293 -5.48 -12.37 -16.24
N LYS A 294 -6.05 -12.92 -17.32
CA LYS A 294 -5.43 -13.99 -18.09
C LYS A 294 -4.38 -13.48 -19.07
N GLY A 295 -3.19 -14.10 -19.03
CA GLY A 295 -2.14 -13.95 -20.04
C GLY A 295 -2.52 -14.66 -21.35
N ARG A 296 -1.97 -14.22 -22.46
CA ARG A 296 -2.19 -14.80 -23.80
C ARG A 296 -1.22 -14.20 -24.80
N ALA A 297 -1.07 -14.81 -25.96
CA ALA A 297 -0.16 -14.34 -27.03
C ALA A 297 -0.37 -12.87 -27.46
N ALA A 298 -1.52 -12.27 -27.16
CA ALA A 298 -1.81 -10.86 -27.41
C ALA A 298 -1.47 -9.95 -26.21
N GLY A 299 -0.90 -10.50 -25.15
CA GLY A 299 -0.61 -9.82 -23.88
C GLY A 299 -1.70 -10.07 -22.82
N LEU A 300 -1.64 -9.33 -21.71
CA LEU A 300 -2.61 -9.45 -20.63
C LEU A 300 -4.03 -9.12 -21.09
N SER A 301 -5.03 -9.81 -20.56
CA SER A 301 -6.43 -9.48 -20.82
C SER A 301 -6.77 -8.06 -20.36
N GLU A 302 -7.59 -7.36 -21.13
CA GLU A 302 -8.00 -5.98 -20.83
C GLU A 302 -8.78 -5.88 -19.51
N ASN A 303 -9.64 -6.87 -19.26
CA ASN A 303 -10.43 -6.97 -18.04
C ASN A 303 -10.20 -8.33 -17.35
N GLU A 304 -10.62 -8.42 -16.09
CA GLU A 304 -10.57 -9.64 -15.31
C GLU A 304 -11.41 -10.76 -15.94
N SER A 305 -10.97 -12.01 -15.72
CA SER A 305 -11.71 -13.20 -16.13
C SER A 305 -12.64 -13.71 -15.01
N TRP A 306 -12.20 -13.56 -13.76
CA TRP A 306 -12.93 -13.90 -12.54
C TRP A 306 -12.29 -13.22 -11.33
N VAL A 307 -12.94 -13.33 -10.17
CA VAL A 307 -12.47 -12.68 -8.93
C VAL A 307 -12.51 -13.65 -7.74
N LEU A 308 -11.61 -13.45 -6.79
CA LEU A 308 -11.65 -14.05 -5.46
C LEU A 308 -12.21 -13.02 -4.47
N LEU A 309 -13.12 -13.49 -3.62
CA LEU A 309 -13.72 -12.70 -2.54
C LEU A 309 -13.48 -13.40 -1.19
N PRO A 310 -13.46 -12.67 -0.07
CA PRO A 310 -13.42 -13.30 1.23
C PRO A 310 -14.71 -14.10 1.46
N GLU A 311 -14.62 -15.20 2.23
CA GLU A 311 -15.78 -16.08 2.46
C GLU A 311 -16.86 -15.46 3.33
N VAL A 312 -16.49 -14.55 4.21
CA VAL A 312 -17.42 -13.79 5.04
C VAL A 312 -17.80 -12.52 4.30
N GLU A 313 -19.04 -12.40 3.87
CA GLU A 313 -19.56 -11.22 3.18
C GLU A 313 -19.83 -10.09 4.19
N GLU A 314 -18.80 -9.30 4.46
CA GLU A 314 -18.79 -8.18 5.40
C GLU A 314 -17.90 -7.05 4.86
N LYS A 315 -18.18 -5.80 5.28
CA LYS A 315 -17.39 -4.63 4.91
C LYS A 315 -16.04 -4.60 5.61
N ALA A 316 -15.14 -3.81 5.04
CA ALA A 316 -13.86 -3.46 5.65
C ALA A 316 -13.01 -4.69 6.02
N GLN A 317 -13.06 -5.74 5.20
CA GLN A 317 -12.18 -6.89 5.36
C GLN A 317 -10.83 -6.67 4.68
N TYR A 318 -10.78 -5.75 3.70
CA TYR A 318 -9.57 -5.34 3.00
C TYR A 318 -8.83 -6.51 2.35
N PHE A 319 -9.58 -7.50 1.85
CA PHE A 319 -9.05 -8.66 1.16
C PHE A 319 -8.30 -8.25 -0.10
N GLY A 320 -7.11 -8.81 -0.33
CA GLY A 320 -6.21 -8.37 -1.40
C GLY A 320 -5.29 -7.21 -1.02
N SER A 321 -5.22 -6.83 0.28
CA SER A 321 -4.29 -5.78 0.74
C SER A 321 -2.82 -6.16 0.56
N SER A 322 -2.48 -7.45 0.69
CA SER A 322 -1.16 -7.98 0.38
C SER A 322 -1.30 -9.38 -0.22
N MET A 323 -0.40 -9.73 -1.13
CA MET A 323 -0.33 -11.04 -1.77
C MET A 323 1.11 -11.53 -1.86
N LEU A 324 1.27 -12.84 -1.79
CA LEU A 324 2.53 -13.54 -2.01
C LEU A 324 2.24 -14.75 -2.88
N ILE A 325 3.11 -14.99 -3.88
CA ILE A 325 3.05 -16.20 -4.70
C ILE A 325 4.43 -16.86 -4.71
N GLU A 326 4.50 -18.07 -4.20
CA GLU A 326 5.75 -18.84 -4.08
C GLU A 326 5.42 -20.30 -3.74
N ASP A 327 6.27 -21.23 -4.14
CA ASP A 327 6.27 -22.60 -3.62
C ASP A 327 6.68 -22.56 -2.13
N LEU A 328 5.70 -22.63 -1.26
CA LEU A 328 5.88 -22.50 0.19
C LEU A 328 6.16 -23.86 0.87
N ASP A 329 5.49 -24.92 0.44
CA ASP A 329 5.57 -26.25 1.06
C ASP A 329 6.61 -27.18 0.42
N GLY A 330 7.17 -26.80 -0.74
CA GLY A 330 8.24 -27.51 -1.43
C GLY A 330 7.74 -28.57 -2.41
N ASP A 331 6.49 -28.53 -2.83
CA ASP A 331 5.91 -29.44 -3.80
C ASP A 331 6.20 -29.06 -5.27
N SER A 332 6.89 -27.95 -5.49
CA SER A 332 7.27 -27.36 -6.79
C SER A 332 6.12 -26.70 -7.54
N LEU A 333 4.98 -26.52 -6.92
CA LEU A 333 3.85 -25.74 -7.46
C LEU A 333 3.75 -24.43 -6.65
N PRO A 334 3.45 -23.30 -7.29
CA PRO A 334 3.31 -22.05 -6.58
C PRO A 334 2.01 -22.03 -5.76
N ASP A 335 2.13 -21.60 -4.49
CA ASP A 335 1.01 -21.30 -3.61
C ASP A 335 0.70 -19.80 -3.69
N LEU A 336 -0.59 -19.44 -3.55
CA LEU A 336 -1.02 -18.06 -3.43
C LEU A 336 -1.48 -17.77 -2.02
N VAL A 337 -0.90 -16.76 -1.38
CA VAL A 337 -1.36 -16.22 -0.10
C VAL A 337 -1.97 -14.86 -0.32
N ILE A 338 -3.20 -14.68 0.14
CA ILE A 338 -3.93 -13.40 0.07
C ILE A 338 -4.29 -12.99 1.49
N SER A 339 -3.95 -11.78 1.87
CA SER A 339 -4.33 -11.25 3.17
C SER A 339 -5.33 -10.11 3.11
N GLY A 340 -5.94 -9.85 4.25
CA GLY A 340 -6.77 -8.69 4.51
C GLY A 340 -6.71 -8.35 6.00
N TRP A 341 -6.24 -7.15 6.33
CA TRP A 341 -6.01 -6.75 7.72
C TRP A 341 -7.30 -6.53 8.54
N GLY A 342 -8.46 -6.60 7.91
CA GLY A 342 -9.78 -6.58 8.55
C GLY A 342 -10.55 -7.90 8.42
N LEU A 343 -9.93 -8.98 7.90
CA LEU A 343 -10.62 -10.26 7.72
C LEU A 343 -11.20 -10.80 9.03
N LYS A 344 -12.36 -11.46 8.90
CA LYS A 344 -13.08 -12.11 9.98
C LYS A 344 -13.09 -13.61 9.75
N SER A 345 -13.02 -14.38 10.82
CA SER A 345 -13.20 -15.84 10.76
C SER A 345 -14.66 -16.25 10.54
N ASP A 346 -15.59 -15.42 10.99
CA ASP A 346 -17.04 -15.55 10.80
C ASP A 346 -17.75 -14.20 11.01
N LYS A 347 -19.06 -14.10 10.69
CA LYS A 347 -19.84 -12.85 10.80
C LYS A 347 -19.95 -12.28 12.22
N SER A 348 -19.79 -13.12 13.23
CA SER A 348 -19.89 -12.71 14.65
C SER A 348 -18.53 -12.30 15.23
N SER A 349 -17.43 -12.61 14.54
CA SER A 349 -16.08 -12.30 14.98
C SER A 349 -15.76 -10.83 14.83
N ALA A 350 -14.92 -10.31 15.71
CA ALA A 350 -14.30 -9.01 15.53
C ALA A 350 -13.33 -9.04 14.34
N ASN A 351 -13.04 -7.89 13.73
CA ASN A 351 -12.00 -7.77 12.73
C ASN A 351 -10.66 -8.11 13.37
N SER A 352 -10.06 -9.21 12.94
CA SER A 352 -8.76 -9.67 13.45
C SER A 352 -7.66 -9.50 12.41
N GLY A 353 -8.06 -9.47 11.14
CA GLY A 353 -7.17 -9.68 10.02
C GLY A 353 -6.87 -11.16 9.83
N GLY A 354 -6.40 -11.53 8.65
CA GLY A 354 -6.13 -12.91 8.30
C GLY A 354 -5.35 -13.05 7.02
N ALA A 355 -4.96 -14.29 6.74
CA ALA A 355 -4.38 -14.73 5.49
C ALA A 355 -5.04 -16.01 5.01
N TYR A 356 -5.43 -16.05 3.75
CA TYR A 356 -5.96 -17.19 3.04
C TYR A 356 -4.87 -17.77 2.16
N ILE A 357 -4.61 -19.06 2.29
CA ILE A 357 -3.60 -19.79 1.55
C ILE A 357 -4.30 -20.72 0.56
N TYR A 358 -3.92 -20.64 -0.69
CA TYR A 358 -4.40 -21.44 -1.80
C TYR A 358 -3.23 -22.27 -2.30
N SER A 359 -3.22 -23.56 -1.98
CA SER A 359 -2.11 -24.45 -2.35
C SER A 359 -2.02 -24.66 -3.85
N GLY A 360 -0.80 -24.81 -4.35
CA GLY A 360 -0.51 -25.09 -5.74
C GLY A 360 -1.22 -26.36 -6.24
N GLY A 361 -1.52 -26.42 -7.52
CA GLY A 361 -2.20 -27.56 -8.15
C GLY A 361 -3.66 -27.75 -7.75
N THR A 362 -4.24 -26.86 -6.95
CA THR A 362 -5.67 -26.86 -6.62
C THR A 362 -6.42 -25.81 -7.43
N ASP A 363 -7.74 -25.96 -7.55
CA ASP A 363 -8.56 -24.91 -8.14
C ASP A 363 -8.87 -23.83 -7.10
N TRP A 364 -8.20 -22.68 -7.21
CA TRP A 364 -8.29 -21.59 -6.24
C TRP A 364 -9.68 -20.95 -6.18
N GLN A 365 -10.49 -21.08 -7.25
CA GLN A 365 -11.88 -20.60 -7.24
C GLN A 365 -12.78 -21.39 -6.28
N HIS A 366 -12.37 -22.60 -5.86
CA HIS A 366 -13.12 -23.40 -4.90
C HIS A 366 -12.84 -23.04 -3.43
N GLY A 367 -11.94 -22.11 -3.17
CA GLY A 367 -11.62 -21.58 -1.85
C GLY A 367 -10.20 -21.87 -1.37
N ALA A 368 -9.85 -21.25 -0.27
CA ALA A 368 -8.54 -21.40 0.36
C ALA A 368 -8.39 -22.78 1.02
N THR A 369 -7.21 -23.39 0.88
CA THR A 369 -6.85 -24.67 1.54
C THR A 369 -6.58 -24.48 3.02
N HIS A 370 -5.98 -23.32 3.39
CA HIS A 370 -5.67 -22.96 4.78
C HIS A 370 -6.08 -21.51 5.05
N LYS A 371 -6.37 -21.21 6.31
CA LYS A 371 -6.71 -19.86 6.78
C LYS A 371 -6.09 -19.61 8.13
N ILE A 372 -5.45 -18.48 8.25
CA ILE A 372 -4.80 -18.04 9.49
C ILE A 372 -5.43 -16.71 9.87
N PHE A 373 -5.80 -16.54 11.13
CA PHE A 373 -6.38 -15.31 11.65
C PHE A 373 -5.57 -14.79 12.84
N GLY A 374 -5.51 -13.47 12.97
CA GLY A 374 -4.91 -12.80 14.10
C GLY A 374 -5.84 -12.69 15.30
N GLU A 375 -5.37 -12.04 16.35
CA GLU A 375 -6.19 -11.64 17.50
C GLU A 375 -7.13 -10.48 17.11
N ALA A 376 -8.23 -10.31 17.83
CA ALA A 376 -9.19 -9.24 17.56
C ALA A 376 -8.53 -7.86 17.57
N GLY A 377 -8.70 -7.10 16.50
CA GLY A 377 -8.15 -5.75 16.34
C GLY A 377 -6.67 -5.69 16.00
N SER A 378 -5.99 -6.83 15.79
CA SER A 378 -4.54 -6.86 15.57
C SER A 378 -4.09 -6.33 14.21
N GLN A 379 -5.00 -6.20 13.24
CA GLN A 379 -4.67 -5.92 11.83
C GLN A 379 -3.65 -6.91 11.26
N PHE A 380 -3.81 -8.20 11.57
CA PHE A 380 -3.01 -9.29 11.05
C PHE A 380 -3.17 -9.40 9.53
N GLY A 381 -2.09 -9.63 8.80
CA GLY A 381 -2.10 -9.66 7.34
C GLY A 381 -1.85 -8.29 6.69
N SER A 382 -1.36 -7.31 7.44
CA SER A 382 -0.99 -6.00 6.88
C SER A 382 0.16 -6.08 5.87
N ALA A 383 1.07 -7.06 6.02
CA ALA A 383 2.09 -7.42 5.04
C ALA A 383 2.39 -8.91 5.13
N LEU A 384 2.79 -9.49 3.99
CA LEU A 384 3.21 -10.87 3.82
C LEU A 384 4.61 -10.92 3.24
N LYS A 385 5.48 -11.74 3.81
CA LYS A 385 6.80 -12.06 3.23
C LYS A 385 7.17 -13.51 3.48
N THR A 386 8.01 -14.04 2.62
CA THR A 386 8.75 -15.27 2.91
C THR A 386 10.09 -14.89 3.47
N ILE A 387 10.45 -15.47 4.59
CA ILE A 387 11.76 -15.29 5.20
C ILE A 387 12.46 -16.63 5.38
N GLU A 388 13.77 -16.60 5.40
CA GLU A 388 14.59 -17.79 5.64
C GLU A 388 15.30 -17.65 7.00
N ILE A 389 15.07 -18.60 7.88
CA ILE A 389 15.70 -18.67 9.20
C ILE A 389 16.40 -20.01 9.34
N GLY A 390 17.72 -19.99 9.50
CA GLY A 390 18.52 -21.20 9.64
C GLY A 390 18.39 -22.16 8.44
N GLY A 391 18.24 -21.63 7.24
CA GLY A 391 18.09 -22.39 6.00
C GLY A 391 16.69 -23.01 5.80
N LYS A 392 15.70 -22.63 6.60
CA LYS A 392 14.30 -23.05 6.47
C LYS A 392 13.41 -21.84 6.13
N LYS A 393 12.52 -22.02 5.16
CA LYS A 393 11.55 -21.03 4.73
C LYS A 393 10.36 -20.96 5.69
N TYR A 394 9.89 -19.75 5.98
CA TYR A 394 8.71 -19.46 6.79
C TYR A 394 7.85 -18.41 6.11
N LEU A 395 6.53 -18.57 6.23
CA LEU A 395 5.60 -17.48 5.95
C LEU A 395 5.61 -16.53 7.15
N ALA A 396 5.96 -15.28 6.91
CA ALA A 396 5.96 -14.21 7.91
C ALA A 396 4.79 -13.27 7.64
N VAL A 397 3.97 -13.04 8.66
CA VAL A 397 2.75 -12.22 8.58
C VAL A 397 2.82 -11.10 9.59
N LEU A 398 2.72 -9.87 9.09
CA LEU A 398 2.71 -8.67 9.91
C LEU A 398 1.31 -8.42 10.49
N ALA A 399 1.26 -8.09 11.78
CA ALA A 399 0.08 -7.58 12.48
C ALA A 399 0.44 -6.22 13.10
N THR A 400 -0.06 -5.13 12.53
CA THR A 400 0.41 -3.77 12.87
C THR A 400 -0.10 -3.27 14.21
N LYS A 401 -1.20 -3.83 14.74
CA LYS A 401 -1.83 -3.40 16.01
C LYS A 401 -1.89 -4.48 17.08
N ASP A 402 -1.24 -5.63 16.88
CA ASP A 402 -1.22 -6.66 17.93
C ASP A 402 -0.53 -6.10 19.19
N LYS A 403 -1.20 -6.25 20.34
CA LYS A 403 -0.73 -5.76 21.66
C LYS A 403 -0.33 -4.28 21.70
N ASN A 404 -0.93 -3.46 20.85
CA ASN A 404 -0.67 -2.03 20.67
C ASN A 404 0.67 -1.67 19.99
N TYR A 405 1.51 -2.65 19.57
CA TYR A 405 2.86 -2.36 19.05
C TYR A 405 3.15 -2.99 17.70
N GLY A 406 2.33 -3.96 17.32
CA GLY A 406 2.56 -4.82 16.17
C GLY A 406 3.44 -6.03 16.47
N THR A 407 3.29 -7.04 15.62
CA THR A 407 4.05 -8.29 15.68
C THR A 407 4.32 -8.80 14.29
N VAL A 408 5.43 -9.52 14.12
CA VAL A 408 5.66 -10.38 12.96
C VAL A 408 5.50 -11.83 13.42
N ASN A 409 4.58 -12.55 12.79
CA ASN A 409 4.23 -13.92 13.16
C ASN A 409 4.79 -14.88 12.11
N PHE A 410 5.37 -15.99 12.54
CA PHE A 410 6.04 -16.97 11.68
C PHE A 410 5.26 -18.28 11.64
N TYR A 411 5.02 -18.78 10.44
CA TYR A 411 4.31 -20.02 10.15
C TYR A 411 5.17 -20.92 9.30
N ASP A 412 5.12 -22.21 9.60
CA ASP A 412 5.89 -23.26 8.93
C ASP A 412 5.04 -23.92 7.84
N PRO A 413 5.26 -23.60 6.55
CA PRO A 413 4.45 -24.19 5.48
C PRO A 413 4.60 -25.72 5.40
N ALA A 414 5.80 -26.25 5.64
CA ALA A 414 6.06 -27.69 5.59
C ALA A 414 5.38 -28.48 6.73
N GLU A 415 4.82 -27.81 7.72
CA GLU A 415 4.08 -28.40 8.83
C GLU A 415 2.66 -27.80 8.94
N ASP A 416 1.97 -27.74 7.81
CA ASP A 416 0.57 -27.34 7.73
C ASP A 416 0.34 -25.92 8.29
N PHE A 417 1.26 -24.99 7.99
CA PHE A 417 1.26 -23.62 8.48
C PHE A 417 1.17 -23.51 10.02
N ALA A 418 1.78 -24.46 10.72
CA ALA A 418 1.86 -24.40 12.16
C ALA A 418 2.59 -23.14 12.63
N ALA A 419 2.03 -22.41 13.60
CA ALA A 419 2.68 -21.25 14.20
C ALA A 419 3.99 -21.66 14.89
N ARG A 420 5.09 -20.94 14.60
CA ARG A 420 6.43 -21.26 15.12
C ARG A 420 6.97 -20.22 16.07
N GLY A 421 6.41 -19.06 16.07
CA GLY A 421 6.81 -17.99 16.94
C GLY A 421 6.31 -16.64 16.45
N ARG A 422 6.59 -15.65 17.23
CA ARG A 422 6.33 -14.26 16.87
C ARG A 422 7.40 -13.36 17.43
N PHE A 423 7.61 -12.27 16.74
CA PHE A 423 8.41 -11.15 17.18
C PHE A 423 7.46 -10.05 17.61
N SER A 424 7.59 -9.54 18.83
CA SER A 424 6.75 -8.45 19.36
C SER A 424 7.64 -7.29 19.80
N PHE A 425 7.20 -6.07 19.56
CA PHE A 425 7.91 -4.91 20.06
C PHE A 425 7.75 -4.78 21.58
N PRO A 426 8.77 -4.26 22.28
CA PRO A 426 8.64 -3.90 23.68
C PRO A 426 7.62 -2.77 23.88
N SER A 427 6.90 -2.79 25.00
CA SER A 427 5.89 -1.78 25.36
C SER A 427 6.42 -0.35 25.47
N ALA A 428 7.73 -0.18 25.69
CA ALA A 428 8.36 1.13 25.73
C ALA A 428 8.33 1.90 24.40
N PHE A 429 8.06 1.21 23.29
CA PHE A 429 8.01 1.78 21.93
C PHE A 429 6.58 2.02 21.42
N ALA A 430 5.59 1.81 22.28
CA ALA A 430 4.17 1.77 21.96
C ALA A 430 3.52 3.10 21.63
N GLU A 431 4.12 4.20 21.98
CA GLU A 431 3.35 5.44 22.05
C GLU A 431 3.19 6.15 20.71
N GLU A 432 3.96 5.85 19.64
CA GLU A 432 3.97 6.71 18.46
C GLU A 432 4.11 6.05 17.08
N GLY A 433 4.15 4.72 16.90
CA GLY A 433 4.43 4.20 15.58
C GLY A 433 3.85 2.83 15.25
N ASN A 434 3.51 2.65 13.99
CA ASN A 434 3.14 1.35 13.43
C ASN A 434 4.33 0.74 12.69
N ILE A 435 4.52 -0.57 12.81
CA ILE A 435 5.40 -1.32 11.91
C ILE A 435 4.91 -1.09 10.48
N SER A 436 5.86 -0.77 9.59
CA SER A 436 5.56 -0.54 8.17
C SER A 436 5.94 -1.73 7.32
N ASP A 437 7.15 -2.26 7.53
CA ASP A 437 7.73 -3.34 6.75
C ASP A 437 8.82 -4.05 7.55
N PHE A 438 9.29 -5.20 7.06
CA PHE A 438 10.38 -5.97 7.67
C PHE A 438 11.10 -6.83 6.64
N ASP A 439 12.36 -7.18 6.91
CA ASP A 439 13.10 -8.20 6.16
C ASP A 439 14.19 -8.81 7.05
N THR A 440 14.88 -9.83 6.54
CA THR A 440 15.97 -10.50 7.25
C THR A 440 17.26 -10.46 6.46
N ILE A 441 18.40 -10.41 7.17
CA ILE A 441 19.71 -10.55 6.55
C ILE A 441 20.56 -11.54 7.35
N LYS A 442 21.37 -12.32 6.66
CA LYS A 442 22.27 -13.28 7.27
C LYS A 442 23.53 -12.59 7.80
N LEU A 443 23.79 -12.70 9.11
CA LEU A 443 25.02 -12.18 9.73
C LEU A 443 26.14 -13.23 9.78
N SER A 444 25.79 -14.51 10.04
CA SER A 444 26.75 -15.62 10.09
C SER A 444 26.05 -16.93 9.69
N SER A 445 26.75 -18.07 9.76
CA SER A 445 26.17 -19.39 9.46
C SER A 445 24.92 -19.68 10.29
N ASP A 446 24.89 -19.20 11.54
CA ASP A 446 23.90 -19.59 12.55
C ASP A 446 23.07 -18.42 13.09
N THR A 447 23.27 -17.22 12.56
CA THR A 447 22.61 -16.00 13.03
C THR A 447 22.07 -15.18 11.86
N ASP A 448 20.79 -14.94 11.90
CA ASP A 448 20.09 -14.01 11.02
C ASP A 448 19.71 -12.76 11.82
N LEU A 449 19.68 -11.59 11.17
CA LEU A 449 19.16 -10.34 11.71
C LEU A 449 17.80 -10.07 11.07
N ILE A 450 16.77 -9.89 11.86
CA ILE A 450 15.52 -9.32 11.39
C ILE A 450 15.60 -7.80 11.57
N VAL A 451 15.27 -7.07 10.51
CA VAL A 451 15.21 -5.61 10.47
C VAL A 451 13.76 -5.22 10.23
N ILE A 452 13.23 -4.35 11.05
CA ILE A 452 11.84 -3.95 11.02
C ILE A 452 11.77 -2.43 10.98
N GLY A 453 11.03 -1.91 10.02
CA GLY A 453 10.81 -0.49 9.82
C GLY A 453 9.54 0.00 10.50
N GLY A 454 9.62 1.21 11.05
CA GLY A 454 8.47 1.91 11.62
C GLY A 454 8.51 3.39 11.27
N LYS A 455 7.76 3.77 10.23
CA LYS A 455 7.80 5.11 9.61
C LYS A 455 7.43 6.28 10.52
N ASN A 456 6.69 6.02 11.59
CA ASN A 456 6.17 7.05 12.49
C ASN A 456 6.81 7.01 13.88
N PHE A 457 7.86 6.21 14.08
CA PHE A 457 8.56 6.19 15.37
C PHE A 457 9.38 7.47 15.57
N GLY A 458 9.20 8.12 16.71
CA GLY A 458 9.81 9.42 16.95
C GLY A 458 9.34 10.48 15.94
N ASN A 459 10.19 11.46 15.63
CA ASN A 459 9.83 12.54 14.70
C ASN A 459 10.13 12.23 13.22
N GLY A 460 10.64 11.05 12.88
CA GLY A 460 11.09 10.79 11.49
C GLY A 460 11.14 9.33 11.06
N GLY A 461 10.69 8.41 11.90
CA GLY A 461 10.77 6.98 11.65
C GLY A 461 12.02 6.33 12.26
N MET A 462 12.04 4.99 12.29
CA MET A 462 13.11 4.23 12.94
C MET A 462 13.15 2.79 12.42
N THR A 463 14.29 2.12 12.55
CA THR A 463 14.39 0.67 12.37
C THR A 463 14.75 -0.01 13.67
N TYR A 464 14.15 -1.18 13.89
CA TYR A 464 14.45 -2.07 14.99
C TYR A 464 15.04 -3.36 14.49
N CYS A 465 15.95 -3.92 15.28
CA CYS A 465 16.66 -5.13 14.96
C CYS A 465 16.54 -6.16 16.07
N ALA A 466 16.45 -7.43 15.69
CA ALA A 466 16.68 -8.55 16.61
C ALA A 466 17.46 -9.64 15.90
N THR A 467 18.29 -10.34 16.64
CA THR A 467 19.00 -11.50 16.12
C THR A 467 18.17 -12.77 16.29
N ILE A 468 18.22 -13.62 15.28
CA ILE A 468 17.61 -14.94 15.30
C ILE A 468 18.74 -15.95 15.25
N SER A 469 18.94 -16.72 16.34
CA SER A 469 19.94 -17.77 16.42
C SER A 469 19.38 -18.99 17.16
N ASN A 470 19.66 -20.20 16.67
CA ASN A 470 19.19 -21.44 17.28
C ASN A 470 17.69 -21.46 17.61
N LYS A 471 16.85 -20.87 16.74
CA LYS A 471 15.39 -20.71 16.92
C LYS A 471 14.98 -19.78 18.09
N THR A 472 15.91 -19.00 18.61
CA THR A 472 15.65 -17.99 19.64
C THR A 472 15.74 -16.62 19.01
N ILE A 473 14.76 -15.78 19.26
CA ILE A 473 14.74 -14.36 18.84
C ILE A 473 15.15 -13.53 20.04
N SER A 474 16.15 -12.65 19.88
CA SER A 474 16.54 -11.73 20.94
C SER A 474 15.46 -10.66 21.18
N GLU A 475 15.53 -9.96 22.30
CA GLU A 475 14.73 -8.76 22.49
C GLU A 475 15.10 -7.73 21.39
N PRO A 476 14.12 -7.03 20.82
CA PRO A 476 14.38 -6.01 19.82
C PRO A 476 15.02 -4.77 20.44
N GLU A 477 15.96 -4.19 19.69
CA GLU A 477 16.60 -2.93 20.02
C GLU A 477 16.67 -2.04 18.76
N ALA A 478 16.87 -0.72 18.93
CA ALA A 478 17.12 0.15 17.79
C ALA A 478 18.33 -0.35 17.00
N CYS A 479 18.20 -0.42 15.66
CA CYS A 479 19.28 -0.89 14.82
C CYS A 479 20.51 0.02 14.94
N LYS A 480 21.69 -0.58 15.08
CA LYS A 480 22.95 0.16 15.27
C LYS A 480 23.40 0.92 14.03
N PHE A 481 22.80 0.64 12.90
CA PHE A 481 23.16 1.21 11.60
C PHE A 481 22.24 2.34 11.14
N GLN A 482 21.19 2.69 11.89
CA GLN A 482 20.29 3.77 11.49
C GLN A 482 20.95 5.15 11.56
N PRO A 483 20.47 6.17 10.82
CA PRO A 483 20.93 7.54 10.93
C PRO A 483 20.81 8.08 12.35
N GLU A 484 21.71 9.01 12.75
CA GLU A 484 21.64 9.66 14.08
C GLU A 484 20.34 10.46 14.27
N SER A 485 19.83 11.02 13.17
CA SER A 485 18.56 11.79 13.14
C SER A 485 17.75 11.34 11.93
N PRO A 486 17.02 10.22 12.02
CA PRO A 486 16.18 9.79 10.92
C PRO A 486 15.02 10.78 10.73
N GLU A 487 14.73 11.11 9.48
CA GLU A 487 13.67 12.03 9.07
C GLU A 487 12.78 11.38 8.00
N GLY A 488 11.68 12.04 7.64
CA GLY A 488 10.94 11.73 6.42
C GLY A 488 10.35 10.33 6.31
N GLY A 489 10.00 9.69 7.42
CA GLY A 489 9.42 8.35 7.40
C GLY A 489 10.43 7.24 7.18
N PHE A 490 11.66 7.40 7.65
CA PHE A 490 12.69 6.35 7.63
C PHE A 490 12.16 5.03 8.19
N GLY A 491 12.37 3.94 7.48
CA GLY A 491 11.80 2.63 7.82
C GLY A 491 10.44 2.35 7.18
N ASN A 492 9.96 3.20 6.26
CA ASN A 492 8.70 2.94 5.56
C ASN A 492 8.70 1.64 4.76
N ALA A 493 9.82 1.32 4.12
CA ALA A 493 10.07 0.06 3.44
C ALA A 493 11.41 -0.52 3.90
N VAL A 494 11.50 -1.84 4.02
CA VAL A 494 12.73 -2.57 4.37
C VAL A 494 12.88 -3.73 3.40
N PHE A 495 14.04 -3.84 2.77
CA PHE A 495 14.29 -4.83 1.74
C PHE A 495 15.71 -5.37 1.77
N ASN A 496 15.86 -6.70 1.76
CA ASN A 496 17.13 -7.38 1.55
C ASN A 496 17.34 -7.62 0.05
N ASN A 497 18.30 -6.92 -0.54
CA ASN A 497 18.57 -7.06 -1.98
C ASN A 497 19.28 -8.39 -2.35
N LYS A 498 19.49 -9.28 -1.38
CA LYS A 498 20.17 -10.59 -1.53
C LYS A 498 21.66 -10.49 -1.92
N ASN A 499 22.24 -9.30 -1.88
CA ASN A 499 23.67 -9.03 -2.08
C ASN A 499 24.39 -8.70 -0.76
N GLY A 500 23.80 -9.08 0.38
CA GLY A 500 24.30 -8.76 1.70
C GLY A 500 24.02 -7.33 2.13
N GLU A 501 23.02 -6.69 1.55
CA GLU A 501 22.62 -5.32 1.84
C GLU A 501 21.16 -5.25 2.26
N ILE A 502 20.87 -4.39 3.22
CA ILE A 502 19.51 -3.95 3.59
C ILE A 502 19.29 -2.54 3.01
N VAL A 503 18.20 -2.38 2.31
CA VAL A 503 17.74 -1.11 1.76
C VAL A 503 16.54 -0.64 2.58
N VAL A 504 16.60 0.60 3.06
CA VAL A 504 15.55 1.20 3.88
C VAL A 504 15.02 2.45 3.20
N GLY A 505 13.73 2.50 2.97
CA GLY A 505 13.04 3.63 2.37
C GLY A 505 12.79 4.75 3.38
N MET A 506 12.88 5.99 2.88
CA MET A 506 12.63 7.22 3.60
C MET A 506 11.83 8.17 2.69
N PRO A 507 10.54 7.92 2.44
CA PRO A 507 9.72 8.85 1.68
C PRO A 507 9.43 10.07 2.54
N GLU A 508 10.00 11.20 2.21
CA GLU A 508 9.77 12.44 2.94
C GLU A 508 8.40 13.02 2.59
N TYR A 509 7.61 13.35 3.60
CA TYR A 509 6.35 14.03 3.45
C TYR A 509 6.57 15.53 3.64
N ILE A 510 6.38 16.32 2.57
CA ILE A 510 6.46 17.77 2.67
C ILE A 510 5.19 18.27 3.35
N HIS A 511 5.29 18.68 4.61
CA HIS A 511 4.28 19.51 5.24
C HIS A 511 4.43 20.95 4.72
N ARG A 512 3.62 21.32 3.74
CA ARG A 512 3.40 22.74 3.40
C ARG A 512 2.16 23.19 4.16
N PHE A 513 2.37 24.00 5.17
CA PHE A 513 1.30 24.80 5.80
C PHE A 513 1.10 26.11 5.03
#